data_3f1011a490ff381fe7a6f939e2834ca9
#
_entry.id   3f1011a490ff381fe7a6f939e2834ca9
#
_cell.length_a   1.000
_cell.length_b   1.000
_cell.length_c   1.000
_cell.angle_alpha   90.00
_cell.angle_beta   90.00
_cell.angle_gamma   90.00
#
_symmetry.space_group_name_H-M   'P 1'
#
loop_
_entity.id
_entity.type
_entity.pdbx_description
1 polymer ?
#
loop_
_entity_poly.entity_id
_entity_poly.type
_entity_poly.pdbx_seq_one_letter_code
_entity_poly.pdbx_strand_id
1 'polypeptide(L)'
;VPAVNAAMQPDGDMLTVTALGDGTLRVRALARNGHDAPQLISQLELSISGVGQLHKNPYEFILASRFDASFGDIGNGNERGVSTSRTGRSWVLFDDIDFGPDGADTVELPIFVLDGEPTTFRFWDGEPYAEGSTMIGERVYHKPKQWNVYQPDTFKLDKLLRGIGRFAVELNVKVHIKGFIFPRHSRAWDTLAAGACDAVYGDSFTRDGSRVLGIGNNVSLLFDRMDFGET
;
A
#
# COMPACT_ATOMS: atom_id res chain seq x y z
N VAL A 1 13.19 20.72 -13.65
CA VAL A 1 13.08 19.65 -14.66
C VAL A 1 11.87 18.85 -14.27
N PRO A 2 10.82 18.77 -15.10
CA PRO A 2 9.68 17.93 -14.78
C PRO A 2 10.15 16.47 -14.69
N ALA A 3 9.73 15.78 -13.65
CA ALA A 3 9.91 14.35 -13.57
C ALA A 3 9.14 13.71 -14.75
N VAL A 4 9.82 13.01 -15.63
CA VAL A 4 9.19 12.31 -16.74
C VAL A 4 8.72 10.97 -16.23
N ASN A 5 7.46 10.89 -15.83
CA ASN A 5 6.81 9.64 -15.43
C ASN A 5 6.16 8.96 -16.65
N ALA A 6 6.83 8.97 -17.79
CA ALA A 6 6.36 8.30 -18.99
C ALA A 6 7.53 7.84 -19.84
N ALA A 7 7.41 6.64 -20.40
CA ALA A 7 8.29 6.13 -21.43
C ALA A 7 7.64 6.35 -22.80
N MET A 8 8.43 6.79 -23.79
CA MET A 8 7.97 7.01 -25.16
C MET A 8 8.74 6.09 -26.11
N GLN A 9 8.01 5.36 -26.94
CA GLN A 9 8.59 4.51 -28.00
C GLN A 9 7.96 4.90 -29.33
N PRO A 10 8.75 5.42 -30.27
CA PRO A 10 8.27 5.66 -31.64
C PRO A 10 8.18 4.34 -32.41
N ASP A 11 7.08 4.16 -33.14
CA ASP A 11 6.86 3.05 -34.05
C ASP A 11 6.25 3.61 -35.35
N GLY A 12 7.08 3.88 -36.33
CA GLY A 12 6.68 4.55 -37.55
C GLY A 12 6.02 5.90 -37.29
N ASP A 13 4.79 6.05 -37.74
CA ASP A 13 3.97 7.26 -37.53
C ASP A 13 3.23 7.25 -36.19
N MET A 14 3.39 6.20 -35.41
CA MET A 14 2.77 6.03 -34.09
C MET A 14 3.77 6.36 -32.97
N LEU A 15 3.27 6.99 -31.93
CA LEU A 15 4.02 7.20 -30.68
C LEU A 15 3.30 6.49 -29.56
N THR A 16 3.88 5.41 -29.04
CA THR A 16 3.36 4.74 -27.86
C THR A 16 3.90 5.43 -26.62
N VAL A 17 3.02 5.90 -25.76
CA VAL A 17 3.35 6.52 -24.48
C VAL A 17 2.81 5.66 -23.36
N THR A 18 3.71 5.17 -22.49
CA THR A 18 3.34 4.45 -21.27
C THR A 18 3.44 5.39 -20.10
N ALA A 19 2.30 5.74 -19.51
CA ALA A 19 2.26 6.54 -18.28
C ALA A 19 2.62 5.66 -17.07
N LEU A 20 3.50 6.19 -16.20
CA LEU A 20 3.95 5.51 -14.97
C LEU A 20 3.26 6.07 -13.72
N GLY A 21 2.25 6.92 -13.88
CA GLY A 21 1.53 7.53 -12.78
C GLY A 21 0.41 8.45 -13.24
N ASP A 22 -0.42 8.87 -12.31
CA ASP A 22 -1.48 9.84 -12.54
C ASP A 22 -0.91 11.24 -12.77
N GLY A 23 -1.63 12.02 -13.53
CA GLY A 23 -1.24 13.39 -13.82
C GLY A 23 -1.71 13.87 -15.20
N THR A 24 -1.05 14.88 -15.70
CA THR A 24 -1.31 15.42 -17.05
C THR A 24 -0.16 15.04 -17.98
N LEU A 25 -0.47 14.25 -18.99
CA LEU A 25 0.44 13.99 -20.10
C LEU A 25 0.33 15.14 -21.09
N ARG A 26 1.44 15.81 -21.39
CA ARG A 26 1.52 16.86 -22.37
C ARG A 26 2.41 16.43 -23.53
N VAL A 27 1.80 16.25 -24.68
CA VAL A 27 2.52 15.92 -25.93
C VAL A 27 2.64 17.22 -26.76
N ARG A 28 3.87 17.57 -27.14
CA ARG A 28 4.14 18.72 -28.02
C ARG A 28 4.77 18.25 -29.32
N ALA A 29 4.18 18.66 -30.42
CA ALA A 29 4.79 18.57 -31.74
C ALA A 29 5.36 19.94 -32.13
N LEU A 30 6.62 19.95 -32.51
CA LEU A 30 7.34 21.16 -32.93
C LEU A 30 7.75 21.00 -34.40
N ALA A 31 7.28 21.90 -35.24
CA ALA A 31 7.66 21.92 -36.64
C ALA A 31 8.44 23.22 -36.99
N ARG A 32 9.54 23.09 -37.68
CA ARG A 32 10.33 24.20 -38.25
C ARG A 32 10.51 23.96 -39.74
N ASN A 33 10.27 24.98 -40.50
CA ASN A 33 10.51 24.91 -41.92
C ASN A 33 11.84 25.63 -42.25
N GLY A 34 12.95 25.14 -42.03
CA GLY A 34 14.32 25.44 -42.43
C GLY A 34 14.79 26.88 -42.68
N HIS A 35 13.94 27.88 -42.73
CA HIS A 35 14.19 29.31 -42.96
C HIS A 35 13.52 30.10 -41.83
N ASP A 36 13.99 31.24 -41.48
CA ASP A 36 13.59 32.15 -40.40
C ASP A 36 12.10 32.27 -40.04
N ALA A 37 11.32 31.25 -40.36
CA ALA A 37 9.91 31.15 -40.05
C ALA A 37 9.67 30.80 -38.56
N PRO A 38 8.61 31.34 -37.99
CA PRO A 38 8.20 31.00 -36.63
C PRO A 38 8.00 29.49 -36.46
N GLN A 39 8.44 28.95 -35.33
CA GLN A 39 8.18 27.56 -34.97
C GLN A 39 6.68 27.31 -34.76
N LEU A 40 6.14 26.34 -35.45
CA LEU A 40 4.78 25.88 -35.22
C LEU A 40 4.80 24.90 -34.04
N ILE A 41 3.91 25.11 -33.10
CA ILE A 41 3.74 24.27 -31.92
C ILE A 41 2.29 23.78 -31.91
N SER A 42 2.14 22.46 -31.86
CA SER A 42 0.88 21.81 -31.52
C SER A 42 1.02 21.11 -30.19
N GLN A 43 0.03 21.24 -29.32
CA GLN A 43 0.06 20.65 -28.00
C GLN A 43 -1.24 19.91 -27.71
N LEU A 44 -1.11 18.69 -27.22
CA LEU A 44 -2.21 17.88 -26.69
C LEU A 44 -1.98 17.66 -25.20
N GLU A 45 -3.00 17.88 -24.40
CA GLU A 45 -3.00 17.55 -22.97
C GLU A 45 -4.03 16.46 -22.70
N LEU A 46 -3.60 15.41 -22.01
CA LEU A 46 -4.42 14.28 -21.60
C LEU A 46 -4.33 14.12 -20.09
N SER A 47 -5.45 14.12 -19.43
CA SER A 47 -5.50 13.74 -18.01
C SER A 47 -5.46 12.23 -17.90
N ILE A 48 -4.50 11.73 -17.13
CA ILE A 48 -4.33 10.31 -16.84
C ILE A 48 -4.64 10.10 -15.38
N SER A 49 -5.59 9.21 -15.11
CA SER A 49 -6.00 8.84 -13.76
C SER A 49 -6.21 7.33 -13.66
N GLY A 50 -5.92 6.77 -12.48
CA GLY A 50 -6.07 5.35 -12.21
C GLY A 50 -4.91 4.46 -12.71
N VAL A 51 -3.81 5.08 -13.21
CA VAL A 51 -2.56 4.37 -13.56
C VAL A 51 -1.55 4.46 -12.43
N GLY A 52 -1.87 5.27 -11.42
CA GLY A 52 -0.92 5.91 -10.52
C GLY A 52 -0.24 5.05 -9.51
N GLN A 53 -0.64 3.82 -9.31
CA GLN A 53 0.01 2.97 -8.32
C GLN A 53 0.39 1.65 -8.96
N LEU A 54 1.70 1.44 -9.14
CA LEU A 54 2.25 0.13 -9.49
C LEU A 54 1.93 -0.90 -8.41
N HIS A 55 1.71 -0.44 -7.18
CA HIS A 55 1.45 -1.28 -6.02
C HIS A 55 0.22 -0.78 -5.27
N LYS A 56 -0.47 -1.69 -4.58
CA LYS A 56 -1.57 -1.35 -3.67
C LYS A 56 -1.03 -0.56 -2.48
N ASN A 57 -1.69 0.54 -2.15
CA ASN A 57 -1.36 1.33 -0.96
C ASN A 57 -2.08 0.74 0.26
N PRO A 58 -1.38 0.12 1.22
CA PRO A 58 -2.00 -0.49 2.39
C PRO A 58 -2.58 0.54 3.37
N TYR A 59 -2.15 1.80 3.27
CA TYR A 59 -2.59 2.91 4.11
C TYR A 59 -3.86 3.60 3.59
N GLU A 60 -4.43 3.07 2.51
CA GLU A 60 -5.75 3.37 1.99
C GLU A 60 -6.62 2.11 2.05
N PHE A 61 -7.94 2.30 2.09
CA PHE A 61 -8.84 1.16 2.23
C PHE A 61 -8.84 0.29 0.96
N ILE A 62 -8.40 -0.95 1.09
CA ILE A 62 -8.39 -1.95 0.01
C ILE A 62 -9.65 -2.79 0.14
N LEU A 63 -10.51 -2.75 -0.89
CA LEU A 63 -11.72 -3.58 -0.95
C LEU A 63 -11.35 -5.06 -1.05
N ALA A 64 -12.04 -5.91 -0.30
CA ALA A 64 -11.78 -7.35 -0.30
C ALA A 64 -12.03 -7.99 -1.67
N SER A 65 -12.93 -7.45 -2.49
CA SER A 65 -13.17 -7.92 -3.87
C SER A 65 -11.98 -7.70 -4.83
N ARG A 66 -10.96 -6.99 -4.40
CA ARG A 66 -9.72 -6.77 -5.19
C ARG A 66 -8.63 -7.81 -4.90
N PHE A 67 -9.01 -8.96 -4.38
CA PHE A 67 -8.05 -10.05 -4.18
C PHE A 67 -7.47 -10.52 -5.52
N ASP A 68 -6.21 -10.94 -5.50
CA ASP A 68 -5.49 -11.43 -6.68
C ASP A 68 -5.62 -12.95 -6.81
N ALA A 69 -5.67 -13.65 -5.67
CA ALA A 69 -5.89 -15.09 -5.64
C ALA A 69 -6.79 -15.49 -4.45
N SER A 70 -7.40 -16.64 -4.55
CA SER A 70 -8.25 -17.19 -3.49
C SER A 70 -8.27 -18.70 -3.48
N PHE A 71 -8.67 -19.26 -2.36
CA PHE A 71 -8.90 -20.69 -2.19
C PHE A 71 -10.23 -20.92 -1.44
N GLY A 72 -10.90 -22.02 -1.76
CA GLY A 72 -12.18 -22.37 -1.18
C GLY A 72 -13.36 -21.69 -1.88
N ASP A 73 -14.53 -21.78 -1.27
CA ASP A 73 -15.76 -21.18 -1.82
C ASP A 73 -15.84 -19.70 -1.41
N ILE A 74 -15.18 -18.84 -2.20
CA ILE A 74 -15.21 -17.39 -2.01
C ILE A 74 -16.34 -16.80 -2.85
N GLY A 75 -17.31 -16.20 -2.17
CA GLY A 75 -18.44 -15.53 -2.79
C GLY A 75 -18.40 -14.02 -2.66
N ASN A 76 -19.32 -13.35 -3.33
CA ASN A 76 -19.51 -11.92 -3.19
C ASN A 76 -20.05 -11.58 -1.80
N GLY A 77 -19.42 -10.65 -1.14
CA GLY A 77 -19.92 -10.00 0.06
C GLY A 77 -20.71 -8.73 -0.28
N ASN A 78 -21.39 -8.17 0.72
CA ASN A 78 -22.02 -6.86 0.58
C ASN A 78 -20.94 -5.77 0.38
N GLU A 79 -21.34 -4.64 -0.21
CA GLU A 79 -20.50 -3.45 -0.36
C GLU A 79 -19.12 -3.73 -1.02
N ARG A 80 -19.08 -4.60 -2.03
CA ARG A 80 -17.85 -5.05 -2.71
C ARG A 80 -16.87 -5.80 -1.79
N GLY A 81 -17.37 -6.39 -0.72
CA GLY A 81 -16.62 -7.32 0.11
C GLY A 81 -16.57 -8.72 -0.48
N VAL A 82 -16.03 -9.64 0.29
CA VAL A 82 -16.07 -11.08 0.02
C VAL A 82 -16.79 -11.81 1.15
N SER A 83 -17.35 -12.97 0.83
CA SER A 83 -17.81 -13.94 1.82
C SER A 83 -16.97 -15.20 1.72
N THR A 84 -16.48 -15.69 2.85
CA THR A 84 -15.67 -16.92 2.93
C THR A 84 -16.54 -18.18 2.90
N SER A 85 -15.92 -19.34 2.77
CA SER A 85 -16.60 -20.65 2.76
C SER A 85 -17.43 -20.86 4.02
N ARG A 86 -18.59 -21.47 3.87
CA ARG A 86 -19.47 -21.82 5.02
C ARG A 86 -18.80 -22.83 5.93
N THR A 87 -18.10 -23.77 5.35
CA THR A 87 -17.35 -24.82 6.05
C THR A 87 -16.00 -25.05 5.38
N GLY A 88 -15.01 -25.40 6.18
CA GLY A 88 -13.67 -25.64 5.68
C GLY A 88 -12.87 -24.37 5.41
N ARG A 89 -11.62 -24.59 5.11
CA ARG A 89 -10.64 -23.53 4.89
C ARG A 89 -10.92 -22.74 3.63
N SER A 90 -10.84 -21.43 3.75
CA SER A 90 -10.85 -20.51 2.63
C SER A 90 -9.97 -19.30 2.92
N TRP A 91 -9.38 -18.72 1.88
CA TRP A 91 -8.57 -17.52 2.02
C TRP A 91 -8.65 -16.62 0.78
N VAL A 92 -8.32 -15.37 0.96
CA VAL A 92 -8.10 -14.36 -0.08
C VAL A 92 -6.71 -13.79 0.06
N LEU A 93 -6.00 -13.62 -1.05
CA LEU A 93 -4.63 -13.13 -1.13
C LEU A 93 -4.59 -11.83 -1.92
N PHE A 94 -3.80 -10.90 -1.46
CA PHE A 94 -3.52 -9.62 -2.10
C PHE A 94 -2.02 -9.53 -2.37
N ASP A 95 -1.66 -9.40 -3.63
CA ASP A 95 -0.30 -9.23 -4.11
C ASP A 95 0.03 -7.74 -4.29
N ASP A 96 1.31 -7.44 -4.46
CA ASP A 96 1.81 -6.12 -4.82
C ASP A 96 1.36 -4.99 -3.86
N ILE A 97 1.49 -5.22 -2.57
CA ILE A 97 1.22 -4.21 -1.54
C ILE A 97 2.55 -3.53 -1.18
N ASP A 98 2.63 -2.19 -1.31
CA ASP A 98 3.81 -1.44 -0.90
C ASP A 98 3.64 -0.88 0.53
N PHE A 99 4.19 -1.61 1.49
CA PHE A 99 4.22 -1.21 2.90
C PHE A 99 5.24 -0.09 3.18
N GLY A 100 6.09 0.23 2.21
CA GLY A 100 7.14 1.22 2.36
C GLY A 100 8.23 0.83 3.37
N PRO A 101 9.17 1.75 3.66
CA PRO A 101 10.29 1.47 4.54
C PRO A 101 9.90 1.41 6.02
N ASP A 102 8.86 2.12 6.42
CA ASP A 102 8.38 2.15 7.82
C ASP A 102 7.59 0.89 8.15
N GLY A 103 6.79 0.41 7.19
CA GLY A 103 6.04 -0.82 7.30
C GLY A 103 4.75 -0.71 8.13
N ALA A 104 4.08 -1.86 8.30
CA ALA A 104 2.91 -1.99 9.14
C ALA A 104 2.85 -3.36 9.82
N ASP A 105 2.35 -3.41 11.03
CA ASP A 105 2.17 -4.63 11.83
C ASP A 105 0.79 -4.70 12.49
N THR A 106 -0.11 -3.87 12.02
CA THR A 106 -1.48 -3.79 12.51
C THR A 106 -2.40 -3.64 11.32
N VAL A 107 -3.48 -4.42 11.29
CA VAL A 107 -4.48 -4.36 10.22
C VAL A 107 -5.87 -4.18 10.81
N GLU A 108 -6.67 -3.31 10.21
CA GLU A 108 -8.07 -3.14 10.53
C GLU A 108 -8.93 -3.75 9.43
N LEU A 109 -9.90 -4.59 9.83
CA LEU A 109 -10.88 -5.21 8.94
C LEU A 109 -12.30 -4.89 9.41
N PRO A 110 -13.15 -4.31 8.56
CA PRO A 110 -14.59 -4.33 8.77
C PRO A 110 -15.15 -5.73 8.48
N ILE A 111 -15.72 -6.35 9.52
CA ILE A 111 -16.15 -7.75 9.54
C ILE A 111 -17.65 -7.83 9.84
N PHE A 112 -18.33 -8.70 9.11
CA PHE A 112 -19.70 -9.10 9.41
C PHE A 112 -19.78 -10.61 9.60
N VAL A 113 -20.06 -11.05 10.83
CA VAL A 113 -20.23 -12.47 11.19
C VAL A 113 -21.70 -12.88 11.12
N LEU A 114 -21.95 -14.15 10.76
CA LEU A 114 -23.31 -14.68 10.62
C LEU A 114 -23.87 -15.26 11.90
N ASP A 115 -23.02 -15.61 12.85
CA ASP A 115 -23.37 -16.10 14.17
C ASP A 115 -22.62 -15.30 15.24
N GLY A 116 -22.86 -15.60 16.50
CA GLY A 116 -22.22 -14.92 17.63
C GLY A 116 -20.99 -15.62 18.19
N GLU A 117 -20.53 -16.67 17.52
CA GLU A 117 -19.40 -17.46 17.98
C GLU A 117 -18.07 -16.77 17.68
N PRO A 118 -17.08 -16.92 18.59
CA PRO A 118 -15.74 -16.41 18.34
C PRO A 118 -15.17 -16.98 17.04
N THR A 119 -14.65 -16.10 16.19
CA THR A 119 -14.16 -16.47 14.86
C THR A 119 -12.65 -16.25 14.77
N THR A 120 -11.90 -17.30 14.43
CA THR A 120 -10.44 -17.23 14.27
C THR A 120 -10.07 -16.76 12.89
N PHE A 121 -9.32 -15.66 12.83
CA PHE A 121 -8.67 -15.13 11.64
C PHE A 121 -7.19 -15.52 11.65
N ARG A 122 -6.68 -16.01 10.52
CA ARG A 122 -5.26 -16.22 10.28
C ARG A 122 -4.77 -15.27 9.21
N PHE A 123 -3.65 -14.63 9.50
CA PHE A 123 -3.01 -13.67 8.62
C PHE A 123 -1.69 -14.23 8.11
N TRP A 124 -1.42 -14.02 6.84
CA TRP A 124 -0.25 -14.57 6.18
C TRP A 124 0.51 -13.51 5.40
N ASP A 125 1.84 -13.60 5.46
CA ASP A 125 2.75 -12.95 4.52
C ASP A 125 3.00 -13.94 3.38
N GLY A 126 2.27 -13.77 2.28
CA GLY A 126 2.24 -14.68 1.15
C GLY A 126 1.00 -15.58 1.09
N GLU A 127 1.00 -16.48 0.12
CA GLU A 127 -0.07 -17.45 -0.09
C GLU A 127 -0.09 -18.49 1.04
N PRO A 128 -1.21 -18.68 1.73
CA PRO A 128 -1.30 -19.66 2.82
C PRO A 128 -0.79 -21.04 2.43
N TYR A 129 0.12 -21.59 3.22
CA TYR A 129 0.75 -22.91 3.06
C TYR A 129 1.67 -23.08 1.85
N ALA A 130 1.91 -22.06 1.03
CA ALA A 130 2.90 -22.11 -0.03
C ALA A 130 4.33 -22.03 0.54
N GLU A 131 5.28 -22.53 -0.23
CA GLU A 131 6.69 -22.41 0.11
C GLU A 131 7.11 -20.93 0.22
N GLY A 132 7.83 -20.59 1.27
CA GLY A 132 8.27 -19.22 1.56
C GLY A 132 7.22 -18.32 2.22
N SER A 133 5.98 -18.78 2.36
CA SER A 133 4.93 -18.03 3.08
C SER A 133 5.02 -18.25 4.59
N THR A 134 4.63 -17.23 5.34
CA THR A 134 4.70 -17.26 6.80
C THR A 134 3.37 -16.80 7.39
N MET A 135 2.84 -17.58 8.34
CA MET A 135 1.71 -17.12 9.15
C MET A 135 2.21 -16.02 10.10
N ILE A 136 1.61 -14.85 10.01
CA ILE A 136 2.00 -13.63 10.73
C ILE A 136 0.99 -13.22 11.80
N GLY A 137 0.02 -14.06 12.06
CA GLY A 137 -0.90 -13.86 13.17
C GLY A 137 -2.07 -14.82 13.13
N GLU A 138 -2.48 -15.26 14.33
CA GLU A 138 -3.76 -15.90 14.55
C GLU A 138 -4.49 -15.13 15.64
N ARG A 139 -5.67 -14.60 15.31
CA ARG A 139 -6.41 -13.70 16.20
C ARG A 139 -7.88 -14.09 16.22
N VAL A 140 -8.52 -13.88 17.34
CA VAL A 140 -9.93 -14.23 17.52
C VAL A 140 -10.77 -12.95 17.52
N TYR A 141 -11.74 -12.90 16.64
CA TYR A 141 -12.76 -11.86 16.60
C TYR A 141 -13.88 -12.23 17.56
N HIS A 142 -14.25 -11.31 18.47
CA HIS A 142 -15.21 -11.55 19.56
C HIS A 142 -16.43 -10.63 19.52
N LYS A 143 -16.54 -9.70 18.56
CA LYS A 143 -17.65 -8.76 18.55
C LYS A 143 -18.96 -9.48 18.28
N PRO A 144 -20.03 -9.10 18.99
CA PRO A 144 -21.32 -9.74 18.83
C PRO A 144 -21.88 -9.51 17.42
N LYS A 145 -22.61 -10.48 16.94
CA LYS A 145 -23.31 -10.40 15.66
C LYS A 145 -24.24 -9.19 15.61
N GLN A 146 -24.08 -8.41 14.55
CA GLN A 146 -25.05 -7.40 14.12
C GLN A 146 -25.42 -7.70 12.66
N TRP A 147 -26.70 -7.95 12.42
CA TRP A 147 -27.15 -8.36 11.09
C TRP A 147 -26.87 -7.29 10.04
N ASN A 148 -26.18 -7.69 8.99
CA ASN A 148 -25.82 -6.83 7.83
C ASN A 148 -25.01 -5.56 8.20
N VAL A 149 -24.25 -5.60 9.29
CA VAL A 149 -23.39 -4.51 9.73
C VAL A 149 -21.94 -4.97 9.76
N TYR A 150 -21.09 -4.30 9.02
CA TYR A 150 -19.65 -4.46 9.12
C TYR A 150 -19.14 -3.73 10.37
N GLN A 151 -18.55 -4.46 11.28
CA GLN A 151 -17.94 -3.93 12.49
C GLN A 151 -16.42 -3.95 12.31
N PRO A 152 -15.74 -2.78 12.30
CA PRO A 152 -14.29 -2.76 12.20
C PRO A 152 -13.66 -3.39 13.44
N ASP A 153 -12.60 -4.17 13.23
CA ASP A 153 -11.75 -4.69 14.31
C ASP A 153 -10.29 -4.62 13.91
N THR A 154 -9.43 -4.43 14.90
CA THR A 154 -8.00 -4.19 14.69
C THR A 154 -7.21 -5.37 15.22
N PHE A 155 -6.30 -5.89 14.39
CA PHE A 155 -5.49 -7.05 14.69
C PHE A 155 -4.01 -6.72 14.61
N LYS A 156 -3.30 -6.94 15.70
CA LYS A 156 -1.84 -6.85 15.73
C LYS A 156 -1.24 -8.10 15.08
N LEU A 157 -0.33 -7.91 14.15
CA LEU A 157 0.42 -8.97 13.50
C LEU A 157 1.71 -9.27 14.28
N ASP A 158 2.23 -10.49 14.11
CA ASP A 158 3.46 -10.96 14.76
C ASP A 158 4.72 -10.54 13.99
N LYS A 159 4.53 -9.89 12.83
CA LYS A 159 5.60 -9.43 11.93
C LYS A 159 5.30 -8.03 11.44
N LEU A 160 6.31 -7.18 11.41
CA LEU A 160 6.29 -5.90 10.72
C LEU A 160 6.51 -6.14 9.22
N LEU A 161 5.49 -5.90 8.41
CA LEU A 161 5.55 -5.99 6.95
C LEU A 161 6.22 -4.72 6.40
N ARG A 162 7.20 -4.87 5.51
CA ARG A 162 7.95 -3.77 4.90
C ARG A 162 8.19 -4.00 3.42
N GLY A 163 8.36 -2.88 2.68
CA GLY A 163 8.59 -2.92 1.23
C GLY A 163 7.40 -3.49 0.48
N ILE A 164 7.66 -4.02 -0.70
CA ILE A 164 6.62 -4.66 -1.51
C ILE A 164 6.41 -6.08 -1.00
N GLY A 165 5.17 -6.41 -0.65
CA GLY A 165 4.82 -7.69 -0.05
C GLY A 165 3.44 -8.19 -0.44
N ARG A 166 3.03 -9.23 0.22
CA ARG A 166 1.77 -9.96 0.02
C ARG A 166 1.06 -10.08 1.36
N PHE A 167 -0.26 -10.08 1.32
CA PHE A 167 -1.07 -10.26 2.52
C PHE A 167 -2.26 -11.16 2.23
N ALA A 168 -2.48 -12.17 3.08
CA ALA A 168 -3.66 -13.01 2.95
C ALA A 168 -4.41 -13.13 4.28
N VAL A 169 -5.73 -13.32 4.15
CA VAL A 169 -6.64 -13.56 5.25
C VAL A 169 -7.29 -14.93 5.06
N GLU A 170 -7.15 -15.81 6.04
CA GLU A 170 -7.69 -17.17 6.05
C GLU A 170 -8.72 -17.36 7.15
N LEU A 171 -9.78 -18.07 6.83
CA LEU A 171 -10.85 -18.47 7.75
C LEU A 171 -11.33 -19.91 7.46
N ASN A 172 -11.97 -20.50 8.46
CA ASN A 172 -12.57 -21.84 8.36
C ASN A 172 -14.11 -21.82 8.45
N VAL A 173 -14.68 -20.64 8.56
CA VAL A 173 -16.13 -20.41 8.68
C VAL A 173 -16.56 -19.26 7.78
N LYS A 174 -17.87 -19.16 7.54
CA LYS A 174 -18.40 -18.09 6.71
C LYS A 174 -18.42 -16.76 7.45
N VAL A 175 -17.68 -15.82 6.92
CA VAL A 175 -17.59 -14.44 7.37
C VAL A 175 -17.66 -13.52 6.14
N HIS A 176 -18.16 -12.33 6.31
CA HIS A 176 -18.09 -11.29 5.30
C HIS A 176 -16.99 -10.30 5.70
N ILE A 177 -16.07 -10.04 4.80
CA ILE A 177 -14.99 -9.06 4.96
C ILE A 177 -15.19 -7.98 3.90
N LYS A 178 -15.33 -6.73 4.31
CA LYS A 178 -15.49 -5.61 3.36
C LYS A 178 -14.18 -5.27 2.65
N GLY A 179 -13.09 -5.34 3.38
CA GLY A 179 -11.75 -4.98 2.96
C GLY A 179 -10.84 -4.85 4.16
N PHE A 180 -9.76 -4.11 3.99
CA PHE A 180 -8.83 -3.84 5.07
C PHE A 180 -8.07 -2.54 4.84
N ILE A 181 -7.50 -2.03 5.91
CA ILE A 181 -6.54 -0.92 5.92
C ILE A 181 -5.46 -1.23 6.95
N PHE A 182 -4.23 -0.85 6.67
CA PHE A 182 -3.16 -0.89 7.65
C PHE A 182 -2.95 0.52 8.21
N PRO A 183 -3.15 0.75 9.51
CA PRO A 183 -2.69 1.97 10.14
C PRO A 183 -1.18 2.13 9.95
N ARG A 184 -0.71 3.35 9.69
CA ARG A 184 0.74 3.59 9.58
C ARG A 184 1.42 3.24 10.89
N HIS A 185 2.52 2.50 10.82
CA HIS A 185 3.37 2.29 11.99
C HIS A 185 3.98 3.63 12.40
N SER A 186 3.75 4.03 13.66
CA SER A 186 4.34 5.25 14.19
C SER A 186 5.75 4.99 14.70
N ARG A 187 6.73 5.72 14.14
CA ARG A 187 8.12 5.72 14.57
C ARG A 187 8.34 6.51 15.86
N ALA A 188 7.33 7.26 16.31
CA ALA A 188 7.45 8.21 17.41
C ALA A 188 7.88 7.57 18.74
N TRP A 189 7.56 6.29 18.91
CA TRP A 189 7.84 5.52 20.14
C TRP A 189 8.99 4.51 19.97
N ASP A 190 9.61 4.47 18.78
CA ASP A 190 10.74 3.60 18.50
C ASP A 190 12.06 4.27 18.94
N THR A 191 13.05 3.45 19.28
CA THR A 191 14.43 3.93 19.42
C THR A 191 15.01 4.14 18.03
N LEU A 192 15.14 5.39 17.61
CA LEU A 192 15.65 5.75 16.30
C LEU A 192 17.14 6.09 16.37
N ALA A 193 17.91 5.49 15.46
CA ALA A 193 19.30 5.87 15.27
C ALA A 193 19.40 7.26 14.61
N ALA A 194 20.37 8.07 14.98
CA ALA A 194 20.54 9.42 14.40
C ALA A 194 20.67 9.40 12.87
N GLY A 195 21.35 8.40 12.31
CA GLY A 195 21.48 8.23 10.86
C GLY A 195 20.19 7.82 10.15
N ALA A 196 19.14 7.39 10.88
CA ALA A 196 17.82 7.10 10.34
C ALA A 196 16.92 8.34 10.21
N CYS A 197 17.45 9.56 10.49
CA CYS A 197 16.74 10.81 10.27
C CYS A 197 16.40 11.00 8.78
N ASP A 198 15.32 11.70 8.51
CA ASP A 198 14.86 11.97 7.14
C ASP A 198 15.72 13.07 6.48
N ALA A 199 16.16 14.05 7.26
CA ALA A 199 17.10 15.08 6.80
C ALA A 199 18.07 15.54 7.91
N VAL A 200 19.23 16.03 7.49
CA VAL A 200 20.22 16.68 8.37
C VAL A 200 20.53 18.05 7.77
N TYR A 201 20.53 19.06 8.61
CA TYR A 201 20.87 20.44 8.25
C TYR A 201 21.98 20.93 9.16
N GLY A 202 22.83 21.84 8.67
CA GLY A 202 23.85 22.50 9.47
C GLY A 202 25.17 22.68 8.76
N ASP A 203 26.16 23.25 9.48
CA ASP A 203 27.41 23.70 8.90
C ASP A 203 28.39 22.55 8.59
N SER A 204 28.37 21.50 9.40
CA SER A 204 29.29 20.36 9.25
C SER A 204 28.71 19.11 9.86
N PHE A 205 28.62 18.06 9.08
CA PHE A 205 28.24 16.72 9.51
C PHE A 205 28.66 15.66 8.49
N THR A 206 28.73 14.41 8.94
CA THR A 206 28.88 13.24 8.07
C THR A 206 27.84 12.20 8.48
N ARG A 207 27.03 11.76 7.54
CA ARG A 207 26.08 10.66 7.75
C ARG A 207 26.76 9.32 7.42
N ASP A 208 26.86 8.45 8.41
CA ASP A 208 27.51 7.14 8.29
C ASP A 208 26.55 6.05 8.82
N GLY A 209 25.80 5.44 7.92
CA GLY A 209 24.82 4.39 8.25
C GLY A 209 23.84 4.84 9.35
N SER A 210 23.97 4.26 10.54
CA SER A 210 23.11 4.56 11.69
C SER A 210 23.54 5.81 12.48
N ARG A 211 24.61 6.49 12.10
CA ARG A 211 25.25 7.57 12.87
C ARG A 211 25.28 8.87 12.08
N VAL A 212 25.32 9.97 12.85
CA VAL A 212 25.72 11.29 12.34
C VAL A 212 26.97 11.70 13.11
N LEU A 213 28.04 11.93 12.39
CA LEU A 213 29.40 12.21 12.92
C LEU A 213 29.83 13.60 12.54
N GLY A 214 30.88 14.11 13.20
CA GLY A 214 31.50 15.42 12.90
C GLY A 214 30.53 16.57 13.03
N ILE A 215 29.63 16.48 14.01
CA ILE A 215 28.58 17.48 14.23
C ILE A 215 29.20 18.81 14.62
N GLY A 216 29.08 19.80 13.73
CA GLY A 216 29.45 21.17 13.95
C GLY A 216 28.35 21.97 14.66
N ASN A 217 28.46 23.31 14.56
CA ASN A 217 27.44 24.19 15.09
C ASN A 217 26.15 24.14 14.24
N ASN A 218 25.03 24.42 14.86
CA ASN A 218 23.73 24.56 14.18
C ASN A 218 23.28 23.29 13.39
N VAL A 219 23.73 22.10 13.79
CA VAL A 219 23.28 20.86 13.18
C VAL A 219 21.93 20.44 13.78
N SER A 220 20.95 20.20 12.91
CA SER A 220 19.63 19.68 13.27
C SER A 220 19.32 18.41 12.49
N LEU A 221 18.64 17.46 13.16
CA LEU A 221 18.15 16.23 12.57
C LEU A 221 16.63 16.31 12.47
N LEU A 222 16.09 16.09 11.29
CA LEU A 222 14.64 16.04 11.06
C LEU A 222 14.21 14.58 11.00
N PHE A 223 13.19 14.25 11.77
CA PHE A 223 12.48 12.99 11.70
C PHE A 223 11.02 13.28 11.33
N ASP A 224 10.61 12.90 10.14
CA ASP A 224 9.26 13.10 9.63
C ASP A 224 8.32 11.96 10.03
N ARG A 225 7.03 12.17 9.83
CA ARG A 225 5.98 11.15 9.99
C ARG A 225 5.95 10.54 11.38
N MET A 226 6.13 11.38 12.40
CA MET A 226 6.01 11.02 13.81
C MET A 226 4.58 11.23 14.25
N ASP A 227 3.84 10.15 14.46
CA ASP A 227 2.52 10.18 15.06
C ASP A 227 2.66 9.93 16.57
N PHE A 228 2.45 10.96 17.36
CA PHE A 228 2.50 10.88 18.82
C PHE A 228 1.15 10.51 19.45
N GLY A 229 0.14 10.24 18.62
CA GLY A 229 -1.23 10.00 19.07
C GLY A 229 -1.99 11.28 19.39
N GLU A 230 -3.27 11.12 19.66
CA GLU A 230 -4.12 12.20 20.16
C GLU A 230 -3.88 12.39 21.66
N THR A 231 -3.79 13.66 22.12
CA THR A 231 -3.70 14.06 23.53
C THR A 231 -5.08 14.19 24.14
#